data_04350c6b352086adb33a92de58ed2979
#
_entry.id   04350c6b352086adb33a92de58ed2979
#
_cell.length_a   1.000
_cell.length_b   1.000
_cell.length_c   1.000
_cell.angle_alpha   90.00
_cell.angle_beta   90.00
_cell.angle_gamma   90.00
#
_symmetry.space_group_name_H-M   'P 1'
#
loop_
_entity.id
_entity.type
_entity.pdbx_description
1 polymer ?
#
loop_
_entity_poly.entity_id
_entity_poly.type
_entity_poly.pdbx_seq_one_letter_code
_entity_poly.pdbx_strand_id
1 'polypeptide(L)'
;MSRATLNTGGISFSSAAEQSQPTLVRHRPCHILVLADFSGRDHRNENDADCLSKRKIYEVTRDNFDDVFTTMNVTLDLPVSARPIKFQEMDDLHPDYIYERVDLFSQFRDLKRDLLSSDRFAAAASEIQGWFAQPLAEESASETSTQSSDVLELLLNSRRAQTEVKSDVQGSVKDLIQQIVAPYVIPSPDPRQAELMDAVDQGASHLLREILHSKAFQEIESSWRGLYWLLKQLDTDGSVRLFIADISLQEIITDNEANPESITQLHKLLLDDRLEEGSVPFSVVMADYQLQDEVSHCEALANLASAAADSHAVLLSGASERIAGCPSLVKVPDPEHWYLHREVESDFTLMWQAIREQDYSQHALLTCPRFMLRMPYGEKTSSVEALAFEELPQDGQHDYYLWGNGAWLITAQLGNYFSGGGWSEEATYSSKITQLPLHVYKEHGESRVKPCAEINMLDRVASALRDKGLMPIRSVRDQDSVVIPTLESMSSESSELLGPWSEVR
;
A
#
# COMPACT_ATOMS: atom_id res chain seq x y z
N MET A 1 35.48 -6.04 36.67
CA MET A 1 34.55 -4.92 36.53
C MET A 1 33.28 -5.50 35.88
N SER A 2 32.18 -5.42 36.58
CA SER A 2 30.97 -6.17 36.26
C SER A 2 30.22 -5.44 35.15
N ARG A 3 30.01 -6.10 34.00
CA ARG A 3 29.10 -5.61 32.97
C ARG A 3 27.66 -5.93 33.39
N ALA A 4 26.89 -4.90 33.62
CA ALA A 4 25.45 -5.04 33.77
C ALA A 4 24.80 -4.86 32.39
N THR A 5 24.27 -5.95 31.83
CA THR A 5 23.39 -5.90 30.67
C THR A 5 21.96 -5.87 31.15
N LEU A 6 21.25 -4.79 30.90
CA LEU A 6 19.79 -4.72 31.05
C LEU A 6 19.15 -5.04 29.71
N ASN A 7 18.38 -6.13 29.66
CA ASN A 7 17.64 -6.55 28.48
C ASN A 7 16.20 -6.10 28.64
N THR A 8 15.81 -5.01 27.98
CA THR A 8 14.42 -4.54 27.91
C THR A 8 13.92 -4.73 26.49
N GLY A 9 13.26 -5.87 26.26
CA GLY A 9 12.41 -6.11 25.10
C GLY A 9 13.04 -5.93 23.71
N GLY A 10 14.18 -6.59 23.44
CA GLY A 10 14.79 -6.59 22.09
C GLY A 10 15.70 -5.41 21.77
N ILE A 11 15.72 -4.36 22.59
CA ILE A 11 16.69 -3.26 22.50
C ILE A 11 17.67 -3.44 23.66
N SER A 12 18.90 -3.85 23.39
CA SER A 12 19.91 -4.00 24.42
C SER A 12 20.84 -2.78 24.45
N PHE A 13 20.95 -2.17 25.62
CA PHE A 13 21.87 -1.04 25.89
C PHE A 13 23.08 -1.56 26.69
N SER A 14 24.27 -1.33 26.22
CA SER A 14 25.48 -1.59 26.99
C SER A 14 26.07 -0.28 27.49
N SER A 15 26.18 -0.10 28.81
CA SER A 15 26.94 1.00 29.40
C SER A 15 28.44 0.67 29.38
N ALA A 16 29.22 1.24 28.48
CA ALA A 16 30.66 1.36 28.59
C ALA A 16 30.97 2.81 28.87
N ALA A 17 31.45 3.07 30.10
CA ALA A 17 31.98 4.38 30.43
C ALA A 17 33.34 4.55 29.75
N GLU A 18 33.42 5.43 28.75
CA GLU A 18 34.59 6.25 28.49
C GLU A 18 34.24 7.42 27.55
N GLN A 19 34.32 8.57 28.13
CA GLN A 19 34.57 9.92 27.63
C GLN A 19 34.73 10.09 26.11
N SER A 20 33.65 10.47 25.43
CA SER A 20 33.64 11.57 24.47
C SER A 20 32.23 11.80 23.90
N GLN A 21 31.65 12.91 24.28
CA GLN A 21 30.51 13.61 23.69
C GLN A 21 29.15 12.85 23.56
N PRO A 22 28.50 12.40 24.65
CA PRO A 22 27.14 11.85 24.55
C PRO A 22 26.04 12.94 24.36
N THR A 23 26.38 14.21 24.44
CA THR A 23 25.42 15.32 24.49
C THR A 23 24.89 15.74 23.12
N LEU A 24 25.62 15.47 22.04
CA LEU A 24 25.24 15.88 20.69
C LEU A 24 24.19 14.94 20.04
N VAL A 25 24.25 13.64 20.33
CA VAL A 25 23.34 12.65 19.74
C VAL A 25 21.91 12.74 20.32
N ARG A 26 21.78 13.08 21.60
CA ARG A 26 20.47 13.22 22.27
C ARG A 26 19.63 14.38 21.73
N HIS A 27 20.24 15.38 21.12
CA HIS A 27 19.57 16.59 20.61
C HIS A 27 19.44 16.59 19.08
N ARG A 28 19.90 15.54 18.39
CA ARG A 28 19.79 15.44 16.93
C ARG A 28 18.34 15.18 16.55
N PRO A 29 17.72 15.97 15.66
CA PRO A 29 16.32 15.73 15.24
C PRO A 29 16.18 14.37 14.57
N CYS A 30 15.03 13.74 14.75
CA CYS A 30 14.70 12.50 14.08
C CYS A 30 14.20 12.80 12.67
N HIS A 31 15.02 12.53 11.66
CA HIS A 31 14.65 12.64 10.26
C HIS A 31 14.16 11.30 9.75
N ILE A 32 12.91 11.26 9.31
CA ILE A 32 12.26 10.09 8.73
C ILE A 32 12.15 10.32 7.23
N LEU A 33 12.68 9.42 6.42
CA LEU A 33 12.49 9.42 4.96
C LEU A 33 11.54 8.29 4.57
N VAL A 34 10.51 8.61 3.82
CA VAL A 34 9.60 7.63 3.22
C VAL A 34 9.88 7.54 1.72
N LEU A 35 10.14 6.32 1.27
CA LEU A 35 10.29 5.96 -0.14
C LEU A 35 9.03 5.22 -0.57
N ALA A 36 8.35 5.72 -1.60
CA ALA A 36 7.17 5.09 -2.18
C ALA A 36 6.96 5.57 -3.62
N ASP A 37 6.15 4.85 -4.37
CA ASP A 37 5.64 5.31 -5.67
C ASP A 37 4.42 6.23 -5.47
N PHE A 38 4.68 7.46 -5.02
CA PHE A 38 3.63 8.43 -4.74
C PHE A 38 2.91 8.94 -5.97
N SER A 39 3.58 9.03 -7.11
CA SER A 39 2.99 9.56 -8.33
C SER A 39 2.43 8.50 -9.28
N GLY A 40 2.64 7.22 -8.99
CA GLY A 40 2.21 6.10 -9.82
C GLY A 40 3.13 5.88 -11.03
N ARG A 41 4.43 5.84 -10.81
CA ARG A 41 5.46 5.67 -11.86
C ARG A 41 5.51 4.24 -12.39
N ASP A 42 5.38 3.26 -11.49
CA ASP A 42 5.55 1.85 -11.81
C ASP A 42 4.54 1.38 -12.87
N HIS A 43 3.25 1.62 -12.64
CA HIS A 43 2.22 1.19 -13.60
C HIS A 43 2.19 2.02 -14.91
N ARG A 44 2.86 3.18 -14.95
CA ARG A 44 3.10 3.95 -16.17
C ARG A 44 4.38 3.55 -16.89
N ASN A 45 5.16 2.61 -16.33
CA ASN A 45 6.48 2.20 -16.80
C ASN A 45 7.46 3.39 -16.92
N GLU A 46 7.35 4.36 -16.00
CA GLU A 46 8.29 5.46 -15.87
C GLU A 46 9.46 5.00 -14.99
N ASN A 47 10.60 4.75 -15.60
CA ASN A 47 11.80 4.29 -14.92
C ASN A 47 12.97 5.23 -15.20
N ASP A 48 13.37 6.01 -14.20
CA ASP A 48 14.47 6.97 -14.25
C ASP A 48 15.59 6.56 -13.27
N ALA A 49 15.94 5.27 -13.21
CA ALA A 49 16.93 4.71 -12.31
C ALA A 49 18.28 5.44 -12.37
N ASP A 50 18.71 5.85 -13.55
CA ASP A 50 19.97 6.60 -13.77
C ASP A 50 19.99 7.97 -13.06
N CYS A 51 18.84 8.49 -12.68
CA CYS A 51 18.66 9.80 -12.05
C CYS A 51 18.27 9.70 -10.56
N LEU A 52 18.24 8.51 -9.96
CA LEU A 52 17.80 8.32 -8.57
C LEU A 52 18.62 9.16 -7.59
N SER A 53 19.94 9.29 -7.75
CA SER A 53 20.78 10.12 -6.88
C SER A 53 20.40 11.61 -6.88
N LYS A 54 19.66 12.08 -7.88
CA LYS A 54 19.17 13.46 -8.01
C LYS A 54 17.68 13.59 -7.73
N ARG A 55 17.03 12.51 -7.24
CA ARG A 55 15.62 12.52 -6.92
C ARG A 55 15.35 13.54 -5.83
N LYS A 56 14.37 14.40 -6.08
CA LYS A 56 14.00 15.44 -5.11
C LYS A 56 13.36 14.82 -3.89
N ILE A 57 13.84 15.24 -2.72
CA ILE A 57 13.28 14.90 -1.43
C ILE A 57 12.48 16.09 -0.94
N TYR A 58 11.24 15.85 -0.52
CA TYR A 58 10.31 16.86 -0.04
C TYR A 58 10.09 16.70 1.46
N GLU A 59 10.22 17.77 2.21
CA GLU A 59 9.76 17.80 3.60
C GLU A 59 8.26 17.94 3.63
N VAL A 60 7.60 17.10 4.45
CA VAL A 60 6.14 17.06 4.55
C VAL A 60 5.71 17.36 5.98
N THR A 61 4.80 18.33 6.10
CA THR A 61 4.13 18.74 7.34
C THR A 61 2.63 18.71 7.13
N ARG A 62 1.85 18.93 8.19
CA ARG A 62 0.38 19.04 8.06
C ARG A 62 -0.03 20.24 7.21
N ASP A 63 0.75 21.31 7.23
CA ASP A 63 0.42 22.57 6.54
C ASP A 63 0.72 22.55 5.05
N ASN A 64 1.73 21.75 4.61
CA ASN A 64 2.14 21.70 3.20
C ASN A 64 1.76 20.39 2.49
N PHE A 65 1.00 19.50 3.13
CA PHE A 65 0.65 18.19 2.57
C PHE A 65 -0.01 18.28 1.20
N ASP A 66 -1.00 19.16 1.04
CA ASP A 66 -1.75 19.33 -0.22
C ASP A 66 -0.88 19.94 -1.32
N ASP A 67 0.04 20.85 -0.98
CA ASP A 67 1.01 21.41 -1.92
C ASP A 67 1.98 20.34 -2.42
N VAL A 68 2.42 19.46 -1.53
CA VAL A 68 3.29 18.34 -1.88
C VAL A 68 2.53 17.33 -2.74
N PHE A 69 1.28 16.99 -2.40
CA PHE A 69 0.43 16.11 -3.21
C PHE A 69 0.29 16.65 -4.65
N THR A 70 -0.06 17.92 -4.79
CA THR A 70 -0.18 18.59 -6.09
C THR A 70 1.15 18.57 -6.87
N THR A 71 2.27 18.80 -6.19
CA THR A 71 3.61 18.83 -6.79
C THR A 71 4.03 17.46 -7.34
N MET A 72 3.60 16.37 -6.70
CA MET A 72 3.88 14.99 -7.12
C MET A 72 3.18 14.62 -8.44
N ASN A 73 2.17 15.40 -8.88
CA ASN A 73 1.41 15.15 -10.11
C ASN A 73 0.88 13.71 -10.20
N VAL A 74 0.20 13.29 -9.14
CA VAL A 74 -0.34 11.93 -8.98
C VAL A 74 -1.21 11.56 -10.17
N THR A 75 -0.86 10.48 -10.84
CA THR A 75 -1.48 10.11 -12.12
C THR A 75 -1.71 8.60 -12.17
N LEU A 76 -2.93 8.21 -12.50
CA LEU A 76 -3.34 6.82 -12.68
C LEU A 76 -3.64 6.56 -14.16
N ASP A 77 -2.93 5.62 -14.76
CA ASP A 77 -3.20 5.14 -16.11
C ASP A 77 -3.92 3.78 -16.05
N LEU A 78 -5.16 3.76 -16.47
CA LEU A 78 -5.97 2.55 -16.48
C LEU A 78 -6.26 2.10 -17.92
N PRO A 79 -6.21 0.80 -18.20
CA PRO A 79 -6.52 0.27 -19.53
C PRO A 79 -7.91 0.66 -20.05
N VAL A 80 -8.85 0.88 -19.12
CA VAL A 80 -10.25 1.26 -19.41
C VAL A 80 -10.42 2.75 -19.70
N SER A 81 -9.46 3.58 -19.31
CA SER A 81 -9.51 5.02 -19.52
C SER A 81 -8.77 5.44 -20.78
N ALA A 82 -9.40 6.31 -21.59
CA ALA A 82 -8.76 6.87 -22.77
C ALA A 82 -7.63 7.86 -22.44
N ARG A 83 -7.65 8.42 -21.23
CA ARG A 83 -6.68 9.40 -20.74
C ARG A 83 -6.28 9.04 -19.31
N PRO A 84 -5.03 9.31 -18.91
CA PRO A 84 -4.62 9.17 -17.53
C PRO A 84 -5.49 10.03 -16.61
N ILE A 85 -5.87 9.48 -15.47
CA ILE A 85 -6.63 10.17 -14.42
C ILE A 85 -5.62 10.89 -13.54
N LYS A 86 -5.81 12.21 -13.35
CA LYS A 86 -4.93 13.04 -12.51
C LYS A 86 -5.65 13.44 -11.24
N PHE A 87 -4.96 13.27 -10.12
CA PHE A 87 -5.42 13.68 -8.81
C PHE A 87 -4.66 14.93 -8.37
N GLN A 88 -5.36 15.95 -7.86
CA GLN A 88 -4.77 17.22 -7.43
C GLN A 88 -4.70 17.34 -5.91
N GLU A 89 -5.59 16.68 -5.22
CA GLU A 89 -5.68 16.64 -3.76
C GLU A 89 -6.08 15.23 -3.29
N MET A 90 -5.87 14.95 -2.02
CA MET A 90 -6.17 13.61 -1.47
C MET A 90 -7.65 13.24 -1.56
N ASP A 91 -8.53 14.23 -1.48
CA ASP A 91 -9.98 14.04 -1.61
C ASP A 91 -10.39 13.57 -3.02
N ASP A 92 -9.57 13.81 -4.04
CA ASP A 92 -9.79 13.29 -5.40
C ASP A 92 -9.74 11.74 -5.46
N LEU A 93 -9.14 11.08 -4.46
CA LEU A 93 -9.15 9.62 -4.33
C LEU A 93 -10.49 9.08 -3.78
N HIS A 94 -11.41 9.96 -3.36
CA HIS A 94 -12.72 9.57 -2.86
C HIS A 94 -13.66 9.18 -4.03
N PRO A 95 -14.50 8.14 -3.87
CA PRO A 95 -15.44 7.69 -4.90
C PRO A 95 -16.32 8.79 -5.50
N ASP A 96 -16.78 9.75 -4.70
CA ASP A 96 -17.59 10.86 -5.19
C ASP A 96 -16.84 11.70 -6.23
N TYR A 97 -15.57 12.04 -5.95
CA TYR A 97 -14.75 12.83 -6.87
C TYR A 97 -14.40 12.03 -8.13
N ILE A 98 -14.09 10.73 -7.98
CA ILE A 98 -13.83 9.84 -9.12
C ILE A 98 -15.08 9.81 -10.01
N TYR A 99 -16.25 9.59 -9.45
CA TYR A 99 -17.49 9.55 -10.19
C TYR A 99 -17.82 10.90 -10.84
N GLU A 100 -17.61 12.03 -10.15
CA GLU A 100 -17.95 13.35 -10.64
C GLU A 100 -16.97 13.90 -11.68
N ARG A 101 -15.66 13.65 -11.52
CA ARG A 101 -14.61 14.32 -12.30
C ARG A 101 -14.04 13.49 -13.42
N VAL A 102 -14.04 12.15 -13.29
CA VAL A 102 -13.46 11.29 -14.31
C VAL A 102 -14.40 11.17 -15.52
N ASP A 103 -13.85 11.42 -16.72
CA ASP A 103 -14.60 11.39 -17.99
C ASP A 103 -15.27 10.04 -18.26
N LEU A 104 -14.72 8.96 -17.71
CA LEU A 104 -15.24 7.61 -17.84
C LEU A 104 -16.70 7.47 -17.35
N PHE A 105 -17.08 8.28 -16.35
CA PHE A 105 -18.42 8.31 -15.77
C PHE A 105 -19.36 9.32 -16.45
N SER A 106 -18.89 10.11 -17.42
CA SER A 106 -19.70 11.16 -18.05
C SER A 106 -21.00 10.63 -18.65
N GLN A 107 -20.98 9.49 -19.33
CA GLN A 107 -22.18 8.88 -19.91
C GLN A 107 -23.19 8.43 -18.84
N PHE A 108 -22.72 7.88 -17.71
CA PHE A 108 -23.59 7.52 -16.58
C PHE A 108 -24.26 8.76 -15.97
N ARG A 109 -23.50 9.84 -15.78
CA ARG A 109 -24.03 11.11 -15.29
C ARG A 109 -25.05 11.73 -16.25
N ASP A 110 -24.75 11.71 -17.55
CA ASP A 110 -25.64 12.23 -18.59
C ASP A 110 -26.92 11.42 -18.66
N LEU A 111 -26.85 10.09 -18.67
CA LEU A 111 -28.02 9.22 -18.63
C LEU A 111 -28.88 9.42 -17.39
N LYS A 112 -28.25 9.52 -16.22
CA LYS A 112 -28.97 9.79 -14.96
C LYS A 112 -29.70 11.12 -15.00
N ARG A 113 -29.05 12.18 -15.52
CA ARG A 113 -29.67 13.48 -15.73
C ARG A 113 -30.83 13.43 -16.73
N ASP A 114 -30.65 12.69 -17.83
CA ASP A 114 -31.65 12.59 -18.89
C ASP A 114 -32.84 11.71 -18.49
N LEU A 115 -32.64 10.68 -17.65
CA LEU A 115 -33.72 9.91 -17.01
C LEU A 115 -34.56 10.76 -16.03
N LEU A 116 -33.98 11.80 -15.43
CA LEU A 116 -34.72 12.73 -14.56
C LEU A 116 -35.49 13.81 -15.31
N SER A 117 -35.21 14.02 -16.61
CA SER A 117 -35.87 15.01 -17.46
C SER A 117 -37.05 14.39 -18.20
N SER A 118 -38.25 14.88 -17.98
CA SER A 118 -39.46 14.38 -18.66
C SER A 118 -39.36 14.41 -20.20
N ASP A 119 -38.65 15.40 -20.75
CA ASP A 119 -38.53 15.60 -22.19
C ASP A 119 -37.48 14.64 -22.82
N ARG A 120 -36.50 14.17 -22.03
CA ARG A 120 -35.41 13.34 -22.49
C ARG A 120 -35.48 11.88 -22.01
N PHE A 121 -36.37 11.60 -21.07
CA PHE A 121 -36.57 10.27 -20.50
C PHE A 121 -36.74 9.17 -21.55
N ALA A 122 -37.63 9.38 -22.55
CA ALA A 122 -37.91 8.39 -23.58
C ALA A 122 -36.68 8.07 -24.44
N ALA A 123 -35.84 9.06 -24.72
CA ALA A 123 -34.59 8.89 -25.46
C ALA A 123 -33.55 8.12 -24.65
N ALA A 124 -33.33 8.49 -23.39
CA ALA A 124 -32.41 7.80 -22.48
C ALA A 124 -32.85 6.37 -22.21
N ALA A 125 -34.14 6.13 -21.98
CA ALA A 125 -34.68 4.78 -21.82
C ALA A 125 -34.49 3.90 -23.07
N SER A 126 -34.70 4.47 -24.27
CA SER A 126 -34.45 3.79 -25.52
C SER A 126 -32.95 3.50 -25.76
N GLU A 127 -32.08 4.40 -25.37
CA GLU A 127 -30.62 4.19 -25.44
C GLU A 127 -30.18 3.04 -24.54
N ILE A 128 -30.61 3.03 -23.28
CA ILE A 128 -30.33 1.94 -22.34
C ILE A 128 -30.87 0.62 -22.88
N GLN A 129 -32.11 0.57 -23.38
CA GLN A 129 -32.69 -0.63 -24.01
C GLN A 129 -31.93 -1.07 -25.27
N GLY A 130 -31.42 -0.11 -26.05
CA GLY A 130 -30.62 -0.40 -27.24
C GLY A 130 -29.30 -1.12 -26.92
N TRP A 131 -28.74 -0.92 -25.75
CA TRP A 131 -27.53 -1.62 -25.30
C TRP A 131 -27.80 -3.13 -25.08
N PHE A 132 -29.05 -3.53 -24.77
CA PHE A 132 -29.45 -4.91 -24.53
C PHE A 132 -30.01 -5.60 -25.77
N ALA A 133 -30.38 -4.86 -26.81
CA ALA A 133 -30.95 -5.40 -28.02
C ALA A 133 -29.93 -5.94 -29.04
N GLN A 134 -28.63 -5.73 -28.82
CA GLN A 134 -27.60 -6.34 -29.66
C GLN A 134 -27.29 -7.76 -29.16
N PRO A 135 -27.48 -8.80 -29.96
CA PRO A 135 -27.15 -10.14 -29.55
C PRO A 135 -25.66 -10.29 -29.37
N LEU A 136 -25.24 -10.65 -28.13
CA LEU A 136 -23.92 -11.21 -27.87
C LEU A 136 -23.75 -12.40 -28.84
N ALA A 137 -22.70 -12.39 -29.66
CA ALA A 137 -22.32 -13.53 -30.45
C ALA A 137 -22.22 -14.76 -29.53
N GLU A 138 -23.00 -15.79 -29.82
CA GLU A 138 -23.07 -17.04 -29.07
C GLU A 138 -21.68 -17.68 -29.04
N GLU A 139 -20.95 -17.51 -27.92
CA GLU A 139 -19.93 -18.49 -27.52
C GLU A 139 -20.47 -19.27 -26.32
N SER A 140 -20.55 -20.56 -26.60
CA SER A 140 -21.10 -21.68 -25.85
C SER A 140 -20.99 -21.57 -24.33
N ALA A 141 -22.14 -21.80 -23.69
CA ALA A 141 -22.30 -22.01 -22.26
C ALA A 141 -21.33 -23.08 -21.71
N SER A 142 -20.50 -22.67 -20.79
CA SER A 142 -20.00 -23.53 -19.72
C SER A 142 -20.05 -22.72 -18.42
N GLU A 143 -20.83 -23.23 -17.50
CA GLU A 143 -20.96 -22.70 -16.14
C GLU A 143 -19.60 -22.69 -15.43
N THR A 144 -19.07 -21.51 -15.20
CA THR A 144 -18.00 -21.34 -14.21
C THR A 144 -18.11 -19.93 -13.65
N SER A 145 -18.13 -19.83 -12.34
CA SER A 145 -18.13 -18.60 -11.57
C SER A 145 -16.98 -17.69 -12.01
N THR A 146 -17.30 -16.60 -12.70
CA THR A 146 -16.33 -15.63 -13.21
C THR A 146 -15.80 -14.79 -12.07
N GLN A 147 -14.52 -14.91 -11.79
CA GLN A 147 -13.79 -14.03 -10.87
C GLN A 147 -13.58 -12.68 -11.57
N SER A 148 -13.57 -11.60 -10.79
CA SER A 148 -13.43 -10.21 -11.25
C SER A 148 -12.17 -9.92 -12.09
N SER A 149 -11.15 -10.78 -12.03
CA SER A 149 -9.94 -10.70 -12.88
C SER A 149 -10.22 -10.87 -14.37
N ASP A 150 -11.31 -11.55 -14.75
CA ASP A 150 -11.58 -11.87 -16.16
C ASP A 150 -12.05 -10.65 -16.97
N VAL A 151 -12.70 -9.67 -16.32
CA VAL A 151 -13.20 -8.46 -17.00
C VAL A 151 -12.04 -7.54 -17.39
N LEU A 152 -11.05 -7.39 -16.49
CA LEU A 152 -9.85 -6.61 -16.78
C LEU A 152 -8.99 -7.28 -17.85
N GLU A 153 -8.90 -8.60 -17.84
CA GLU A 153 -8.15 -9.39 -18.83
C GLU A 153 -8.84 -9.38 -20.22
N LEU A 154 -10.17 -9.37 -20.27
CA LEU A 154 -10.94 -9.16 -21.49
C LEU A 154 -10.70 -7.77 -22.10
N LEU A 155 -10.58 -6.75 -21.26
CA LEU A 155 -10.26 -5.37 -21.66
C LEU A 155 -8.82 -5.22 -22.15
N LEU A 156 -7.87 -5.90 -21.51
CA LEU A 156 -6.46 -5.94 -21.93
C LEU A 156 -6.28 -6.68 -23.27
N ASN A 157 -7.03 -7.74 -23.51
CA ASN A 157 -6.98 -8.51 -24.75
C ASN A 157 -7.63 -7.76 -25.93
N SER A 158 -8.68 -6.98 -25.70
CA SER A 158 -9.29 -6.14 -26.76
C SER A 158 -8.33 -5.01 -27.22
N ARG A 159 -7.48 -4.49 -26.34
CA ARG A 159 -6.48 -3.47 -26.68
C ARG A 159 -5.29 -4.03 -27.47
N ARG A 160 -4.89 -5.28 -27.24
CA ARG A 160 -3.83 -5.95 -28.03
C ARG A 160 -4.21 -6.21 -29.50
N ALA A 161 -5.50 -6.31 -29.78
CA ALA A 161 -6.00 -6.51 -31.15
C ALA A 161 -6.17 -5.20 -31.93
N GLN A 162 -6.06 -4.02 -31.29
CA GLN A 162 -6.35 -2.71 -31.88
C GLN A 162 -5.14 -1.82 -32.14
N THR A 163 -3.94 -2.37 -32.26
CA THR A 163 -2.72 -1.57 -32.57
C THR A 163 -2.70 -1.00 -33.99
N GLU A 164 -3.73 -1.19 -34.79
CA GLU A 164 -3.84 -0.67 -36.17
C GLU A 164 -5.21 -0.06 -36.51
N VAL A 165 -5.79 0.82 -35.73
CA VAL A 165 -6.77 1.78 -36.27
C VAL A 165 -6.89 3.00 -35.35
N LYS A 166 -6.39 4.13 -35.81
CA LYS A 166 -6.74 5.45 -35.26
C LYS A 166 -8.16 5.79 -35.69
N SER A 167 -9.09 5.80 -34.77
CA SER A 167 -10.35 6.56 -34.67
C SER A 167 -11.45 5.72 -33.99
N ASP A 168 -11.96 6.23 -32.90
CA ASP A 168 -13.13 5.87 -32.12
C ASP A 168 -12.87 5.39 -30.68
N VAL A 169 -12.24 6.27 -29.90
CA VAL A 169 -12.14 6.08 -28.45
C VAL A 169 -13.52 6.17 -27.78
N GLN A 170 -14.49 6.87 -28.39
CA GLN A 170 -15.87 6.95 -27.89
C GLN A 170 -16.65 5.63 -28.06
N GLY A 171 -16.34 4.82 -29.08
CA GLY A 171 -16.96 3.52 -29.28
C GLY A 171 -16.61 2.52 -28.19
N SER A 172 -15.34 2.47 -27.80
CA SER A 172 -14.84 1.50 -26.81
C SER A 172 -15.40 1.72 -25.40
N VAL A 173 -15.56 2.98 -24.98
CA VAL A 173 -16.17 3.31 -23.67
C VAL A 173 -17.65 2.98 -23.66
N LYS A 174 -18.34 3.23 -24.76
CA LYS A 174 -19.76 2.89 -24.90
C LYS A 174 -20.01 1.38 -24.87
N ASP A 175 -19.16 0.60 -25.53
CA ASP A 175 -19.25 -0.87 -25.52
C ASP A 175 -18.97 -1.43 -24.12
N LEU A 176 -18.02 -0.86 -23.39
CA LEU A 176 -17.72 -1.23 -22.01
C LEU A 176 -18.90 -0.97 -21.08
N ILE A 177 -19.47 0.23 -21.16
CA ILE A 177 -20.66 0.60 -20.37
C ILE A 177 -21.81 -0.36 -20.67
N GLN A 178 -22.01 -0.71 -21.93
CA GLN A 178 -23.03 -1.67 -22.35
C GLN A 178 -22.82 -3.05 -21.70
N GLN A 179 -21.60 -3.58 -21.69
CA GLN A 179 -21.30 -4.87 -21.06
C GLN A 179 -21.48 -4.85 -19.54
N ILE A 180 -21.13 -3.74 -18.89
CA ILE A 180 -21.26 -3.58 -17.43
C ILE A 180 -22.73 -3.46 -17.00
N VAL A 181 -23.56 -2.74 -17.76
CA VAL A 181 -24.96 -2.49 -17.40
C VAL A 181 -25.86 -3.68 -17.79
N ALA A 182 -25.52 -4.44 -18.85
CA ALA A 182 -26.30 -5.56 -19.35
C ALA A 182 -26.81 -6.56 -18.28
N PRO A 183 -26.02 -7.00 -17.30
CA PRO A 183 -26.46 -7.95 -16.28
C PRO A 183 -27.52 -7.41 -15.31
N TYR A 184 -27.64 -6.09 -15.20
CA TYR A 184 -28.45 -5.43 -14.18
C TYR A 184 -29.82 -4.96 -14.69
N VAL A 185 -30.05 -4.98 -16.00
CA VAL A 185 -31.34 -4.57 -16.55
C VAL A 185 -32.23 -5.77 -16.74
N ILE A 186 -33.44 -5.71 -16.16
CA ILE A 186 -34.50 -6.65 -16.39
C ILE A 186 -35.24 -6.17 -17.66
N PRO A 187 -35.29 -6.98 -18.74
CA PRO A 187 -36.05 -6.62 -19.95
C PRO A 187 -37.51 -6.46 -19.58
N SER A 188 -38.00 -5.25 -19.52
CA SER A 188 -39.42 -4.94 -19.35
C SER A 188 -39.89 -4.12 -20.55
N PRO A 189 -41.09 -4.40 -21.10
CA PRO A 189 -41.65 -3.60 -22.21
C PRO A 189 -42.05 -2.19 -21.80
N ASP A 190 -42.16 -1.92 -20.48
CA ASP A 190 -42.48 -0.61 -19.92
C ASP A 190 -41.53 -0.32 -18.70
N PRO A 191 -40.27 0.06 -18.98
CA PRO A 191 -39.28 0.26 -17.93
C PRO A 191 -39.67 1.47 -17.07
N ARG A 192 -39.74 1.26 -15.76
CA ARG A 192 -39.97 2.33 -14.79
C ARG A 192 -38.69 3.17 -14.63
N GLN A 193 -38.85 4.46 -14.44
CA GLN A 193 -37.74 5.41 -14.25
C GLN A 193 -36.81 4.96 -13.11
N ALA A 194 -37.37 4.49 -11.99
CA ALA A 194 -36.60 4.03 -10.84
C ALA A 194 -35.74 2.78 -11.18
N GLU A 195 -36.28 1.83 -11.96
CA GLU A 195 -35.56 0.62 -12.36
C GLU A 195 -34.37 0.94 -13.30
N LEU A 196 -34.55 1.88 -14.21
CA LEU A 196 -33.48 2.33 -15.11
C LEU A 196 -32.40 3.13 -14.37
N MET A 197 -32.78 3.97 -13.43
CA MET A 197 -31.83 4.70 -12.59
C MET A 197 -31.01 3.76 -11.74
N ASP A 198 -31.65 2.75 -11.12
CA ASP A 198 -30.95 1.74 -10.33
C ASP A 198 -29.95 0.94 -11.20
N ALA A 199 -30.34 0.57 -12.42
CA ALA A 199 -29.44 -0.11 -13.35
C ALA A 199 -28.23 0.75 -13.75
N VAL A 200 -28.42 2.05 -13.98
CA VAL A 200 -27.33 3.00 -14.26
C VAL A 200 -26.40 3.14 -13.04
N ASP A 201 -26.96 3.27 -11.84
CA ASP A 201 -26.19 3.38 -10.60
C ASP A 201 -25.43 2.06 -10.29
N GLN A 202 -26.01 0.90 -10.56
CA GLN A 202 -25.31 -0.39 -10.41
C GLN A 202 -24.16 -0.54 -11.41
N GLY A 203 -24.35 -0.13 -12.67
CA GLY A 203 -23.30 -0.13 -13.68
C GLY A 203 -22.14 0.81 -13.30
N ALA A 204 -22.47 2.03 -12.87
CA ALA A 204 -21.47 2.99 -12.37
C ALA A 204 -20.73 2.46 -11.14
N SER A 205 -21.46 1.83 -10.21
CA SER A 205 -20.89 1.22 -8.99
C SER A 205 -19.94 0.08 -9.32
N HIS A 206 -20.27 -0.74 -10.33
CA HIS A 206 -19.37 -1.81 -10.77
C HIS A 206 -18.05 -1.25 -11.33
N LEU A 207 -18.15 -0.28 -12.26
CA LEU A 207 -16.96 0.38 -12.82
C LEU A 207 -16.13 1.08 -11.74
N LEU A 208 -16.77 1.71 -10.76
CA LEU A 208 -16.08 2.36 -9.65
C LEU A 208 -15.33 1.35 -8.78
N ARG A 209 -15.91 0.16 -8.51
CA ARG A 209 -15.21 -0.92 -7.82
C ARG A 209 -13.98 -1.41 -8.59
N GLU A 210 -14.09 -1.59 -9.90
CA GLU A 210 -12.95 -1.99 -10.75
C GLU A 210 -11.80 -0.97 -10.67
N ILE A 211 -12.10 0.33 -10.58
CA ILE A 211 -11.08 1.36 -10.40
C ILE A 211 -10.48 1.26 -8.99
N LEU A 212 -11.32 1.28 -7.95
CA LEU A 212 -10.88 1.27 -6.56
C LEU A 212 -10.07 0.04 -6.17
N HIS A 213 -10.35 -1.11 -6.79
CA HIS A 213 -9.65 -2.37 -6.52
C HIS A 213 -8.55 -2.69 -7.54
N SER A 214 -8.31 -1.81 -8.52
CA SER A 214 -7.14 -1.95 -9.39
C SER A 214 -5.87 -1.83 -8.55
N LYS A 215 -4.89 -2.69 -8.81
CA LYS A 215 -3.61 -2.68 -8.08
C LYS A 215 -2.97 -1.29 -8.08
N ALA A 216 -2.92 -0.64 -9.25
CA ALA A 216 -2.34 0.69 -9.40
C ALA A 216 -3.03 1.76 -8.53
N PHE A 217 -4.38 1.75 -8.47
CA PHE A 217 -5.10 2.70 -7.61
C PHE A 217 -4.87 2.40 -6.13
N GLN A 218 -4.95 1.13 -5.71
CA GLN A 218 -4.73 0.75 -4.32
C GLN A 218 -3.33 1.09 -3.83
N GLU A 219 -2.31 0.93 -4.66
CA GLU A 219 -0.92 1.30 -4.33
C GLU A 219 -0.80 2.81 -4.10
N ILE A 220 -1.33 3.64 -5.01
CA ILE A 220 -1.36 5.10 -4.84
C ILE A 220 -2.15 5.48 -3.58
N GLU A 221 -3.39 4.98 -3.45
CA GLU A 221 -4.26 5.32 -2.32
C GLU A 221 -3.62 4.90 -0.98
N SER A 222 -3.01 3.71 -0.91
CA SER A 222 -2.40 3.21 0.32
C SER A 222 -1.20 4.06 0.75
N SER A 223 -0.32 4.46 -0.17
CA SER A 223 0.85 5.29 0.15
C SER A 223 0.44 6.68 0.64
N TRP A 224 -0.50 7.35 -0.04
CA TRP A 224 -0.97 8.67 0.39
C TRP A 224 -1.76 8.63 1.70
N ARG A 225 -2.62 7.62 1.90
CA ARG A 225 -3.34 7.44 3.17
C ARG A 225 -2.42 7.03 4.30
N GLY A 226 -1.40 6.20 4.02
CA GLY A 226 -0.37 5.85 4.98
C GLY A 226 0.42 7.08 5.44
N LEU A 227 0.86 7.91 4.51
CA LEU A 227 1.53 9.18 4.79
C LEU A 227 0.66 10.13 5.62
N TYR A 228 -0.60 10.30 5.22
CA TYR A 228 -1.56 11.15 5.94
C TYR A 228 -1.84 10.63 7.36
N TRP A 229 -1.99 9.31 7.51
CA TRP A 229 -2.13 8.67 8.81
C TRP A 229 -0.89 8.92 9.68
N LEU A 230 0.31 8.74 9.13
CA LEU A 230 1.57 8.99 9.83
C LEU A 230 1.69 10.45 10.31
N LEU A 231 1.34 11.43 9.46
CA LEU A 231 1.32 12.84 9.82
C LEU A 231 0.36 13.17 10.99
N LYS A 232 -0.74 12.41 11.10
CA LYS A 232 -1.65 12.55 12.25
C LYS A 232 -1.10 11.96 13.54
N GLN A 233 -0.23 10.95 13.44
CA GLN A 233 0.36 10.28 14.60
C GLN A 233 1.60 11.01 15.14
N LEU A 234 2.31 11.77 14.29
CA LEU A 234 3.55 12.44 14.65
C LEU A 234 3.33 13.93 14.90
N ASP A 235 4.14 14.47 15.83
CA ASP A 235 4.32 15.91 15.96
C ASP A 235 5.53 16.35 15.11
N THR A 236 5.23 16.78 13.89
CA THR A 236 6.24 17.20 12.90
C THR A 236 6.70 18.65 13.07
N ASP A 237 6.11 19.41 14.00
CA ASP A 237 6.50 20.80 14.28
C ASP A 237 7.66 20.89 15.29
N GLY A 238 8.02 19.74 15.87
CA GLY A 238 9.05 19.63 16.90
C GLY A 238 10.39 19.05 16.40
N SER A 239 10.85 18.03 17.11
CA SER A 239 12.14 17.36 16.86
C SER A 239 12.10 16.24 15.83
N VAL A 240 10.91 15.87 15.37
CA VAL A 240 10.68 14.87 14.32
C VAL A 240 10.36 15.59 13.01
N ARG A 241 11.10 15.27 11.94
CA ARG A 241 10.86 15.81 10.60
C ARG A 241 10.62 14.67 9.63
N LEU A 242 9.61 14.83 8.77
CA LEU A 242 9.19 13.83 7.82
C LEU A 242 9.54 14.29 6.40
N PHE A 243 10.15 13.39 5.64
CA PHE A 243 10.54 13.60 4.25
C PHE A 243 10.00 12.48 3.39
N ILE A 244 9.70 12.78 2.12
CA ILE A 244 9.30 11.78 1.13
C ILE A 244 10.14 11.89 -0.13
N ALA A 245 10.34 10.75 -0.79
CA ALA A 245 10.90 10.68 -2.14
C ALA A 245 10.05 9.73 -2.99
N ASP A 246 9.70 10.19 -4.18
CA ASP A 246 8.89 9.47 -5.15
C ASP A 246 9.78 8.51 -5.94
N ILE A 247 9.87 7.26 -5.49
CA ILE A 247 10.73 6.21 -6.05
C ILE A 247 9.93 4.91 -6.06
N SER A 248 9.83 4.25 -7.22
CA SER A 248 9.22 2.94 -7.32
C SER A 248 10.20 1.81 -6.96
N LEU A 249 9.68 0.66 -6.53
CA LEU A 249 10.52 -0.52 -6.29
C LEU A 249 11.22 -0.98 -7.57
N GLN A 250 10.57 -0.84 -8.72
CA GLN A 250 11.13 -1.20 -10.02
C GLN A 250 12.35 -0.32 -10.40
N GLU A 251 12.34 0.96 -10.01
CA GLU A 251 13.51 1.83 -10.21
C GLU A 251 14.71 1.37 -9.37
N ILE A 252 14.48 0.91 -8.14
CA ILE A 252 15.54 0.36 -7.28
C ILE A 252 16.10 -0.94 -7.86
N ILE A 253 15.24 -1.82 -8.35
CA ILE A 253 15.65 -3.06 -9.03
C ILE A 253 16.51 -2.74 -10.24
N THR A 254 16.07 -1.81 -11.08
CA THR A 254 16.82 -1.40 -12.28
C THR A 254 18.14 -0.74 -11.93
N ASP A 255 18.20 0.07 -10.87
CA ASP A 255 19.45 0.66 -10.37
C ASP A 255 20.46 -0.41 -9.94
N ASN A 256 20.00 -1.48 -9.27
CA ASN A 256 20.83 -2.62 -8.89
C ASN A 256 21.37 -3.37 -10.11
N GLU A 257 20.51 -3.67 -11.08
CA GLU A 257 20.90 -4.35 -12.32
C GLU A 257 21.94 -3.56 -13.12
N ALA A 258 21.81 -2.23 -13.12
CA ALA A 258 22.76 -1.32 -13.80
C ALA A 258 24.10 -1.17 -13.06
N ASN A 259 24.14 -1.40 -11.73
CA ASN A 259 25.30 -1.14 -10.87
C ASN A 259 25.68 -2.35 -9.98
N PRO A 260 25.83 -3.58 -10.50
CA PRO A 260 25.96 -4.80 -9.69
C PRO A 260 27.24 -4.86 -8.84
N GLU A 261 28.29 -4.13 -9.21
CA GLU A 261 29.59 -4.12 -8.51
C GLU A 261 29.98 -2.72 -8.01
N SER A 262 29.06 -1.74 -8.06
CA SER A 262 29.32 -0.35 -7.71
C SER A 262 28.27 0.23 -6.79
N ILE A 263 28.58 1.37 -6.19
CA ILE A 263 27.62 2.13 -5.38
C ILE A 263 26.45 2.56 -6.27
N THR A 264 25.24 2.15 -5.90
CA THR A 264 24.01 2.44 -6.63
C THR A 264 23.62 3.92 -6.53
N GLN A 265 22.73 4.37 -7.41
CA GLN A 265 22.23 5.76 -7.35
C GLN A 265 21.39 6.01 -6.09
N LEU A 266 20.64 4.98 -5.64
CA LEU A 266 19.91 5.05 -4.38
C LEU A 266 20.85 5.25 -3.19
N HIS A 267 21.95 4.52 -3.14
CA HIS A 267 22.95 4.66 -2.09
C HIS A 267 23.53 6.08 -2.03
N LYS A 268 23.81 6.68 -3.18
CA LYS A 268 24.25 8.08 -3.27
C LYS A 268 23.17 9.04 -2.77
N LEU A 269 21.91 8.84 -3.13
CA LEU A 269 20.79 9.66 -2.64
C LEU A 269 20.70 9.67 -1.11
N LEU A 270 20.93 8.53 -0.47
CA LEU A 270 20.81 8.40 0.98
C LEU A 270 22.03 8.94 1.73
N LEU A 271 23.22 8.95 1.12
CA LEU A 271 24.48 9.33 1.76
C LEU A 271 25.03 10.69 1.29
N ASP A 272 25.16 10.94 -0.03
CA ASP A 272 25.94 12.07 -0.55
C ASP A 272 25.37 13.43 -0.16
N ASP A 273 24.05 13.63 -0.25
CA ASP A 273 23.41 14.90 0.13
C ASP A 273 23.49 15.18 1.65
N ARG A 274 23.91 14.21 2.45
CA ARG A 274 23.95 14.26 3.91
C ARG A 274 25.37 14.31 4.49
N LEU A 275 26.38 14.25 3.62
CA LEU A 275 27.78 14.43 4.01
C LEU A 275 28.22 15.89 4.03
N GLU A 276 27.38 16.84 3.53
CA GLU A 276 27.66 18.26 3.59
C GLU A 276 27.65 18.77 5.06
N GLU A 277 28.59 19.66 5.39
CA GLU A 277 28.72 20.24 6.73
C GLU A 277 27.39 20.91 7.17
N GLY A 278 26.78 20.37 8.24
CA GLY A 278 25.50 20.87 8.80
C GLY A 278 24.25 20.10 8.37
N SER A 279 24.34 19.13 7.47
CA SER A 279 23.26 18.23 7.11
C SER A 279 23.03 17.17 8.21
N VAL A 280 21.78 16.80 8.46
CA VAL A 280 21.41 15.76 9.43
C VAL A 280 21.00 14.51 8.67
N PRO A 281 21.67 13.36 8.88
CA PRO A 281 21.31 12.12 8.21
C PRO A 281 19.91 11.63 8.64
N PHE A 282 19.30 10.78 7.81
CA PHE A 282 18.05 10.12 8.16
C PHE A 282 18.28 9.16 9.33
N SER A 283 17.33 9.12 10.24
CA SER A 283 17.30 8.18 11.35
C SER A 283 16.49 6.94 11.00
N VAL A 284 15.43 7.11 10.19
CA VAL A 284 14.54 6.07 9.75
C VAL A 284 14.35 6.21 8.23
N VAL A 285 14.55 5.13 7.51
CA VAL A 285 14.18 4.98 6.10
C VAL A 285 13.01 4.00 6.04
N MET A 286 11.83 4.51 5.74
CA MET A 286 10.63 3.71 5.56
C MET A 286 10.40 3.51 4.07
N ALA A 287 10.46 2.27 3.61
CA ALA A 287 10.21 1.87 2.23
C ALA A 287 8.80 1.26 2.12
N ASP A 288 7.88 2.01 1.52
CA ASP A 288 6.47 1.58 1.38
C ASP A 288 6.32 0.60 0.21
N TYR A 289 7.08 -0.49 0.29
CA TYR A 289 7.02 -1.58 -0.67
C TYR A 289 6.54 -2.86 0.01
N GLN A 290 5.86 -3.71 -0.77
CA GLN A 290 5.47 -5.05 -0.34
C GLN A 290 6.38 -6.07 -1.02
N LEU A 291 7.49 -6.40 -0.38
CA LEU A 291 8.49 -7.31 -0.92
C LEU A 291 7.90 -8.72 -1.10
N GLN A 292 8.18 -9.33 -2.25
CA GLN A 292 7.73 -10.66 -2.63
C GLN A 292 8.86 -11.68 -2.55
N ASP A 293 8.52 -12.96 -2.71
CA ASP A 293 9.44 -14.09 -2.78
C ASP A 293 10.19 -14.16 -4.14
N GLU A 294 10.84 -13.05 -4.51
CA GLU A 294 11.59 -12.85 -5.76
C GLU A 294 13.03 -12.45 -5.49
N VAL A 295 13.97 -12.93 -6.32
CA VAL A 295 15.41 -12.63 -6.19
C VAL A 295 15.67 -11.13 -6.33
N SER A 296 15.06 -10.47 -7.31
CA SER A 296 15.19 -9.03 -7.54
C SER A 296 14.74 -8.18 -6.35
N HIS A 297 13.70 -8.63 -5.63
CA HIS A 297 13.24 -7.99 -4.40
C HIS A 297 14.24 -8.19 -3.25
N CYS A 298 14.91 -9.35 -3.17
CA CYS A 298 15.99 -9.58 -2.21
C CYS A 298 17.18 -8.65 -2.48
N GLU A 299 17.57 -8.47 -3.74
CA GLU A 299 18.65 -7.58 -4.14
C GLU A 299 18.32 -6.12 -3.82
N ALA A 300 17.10 -5.67 -4.12
CA ALA A 300 16.62 -4.34 -3.75
C ALA A 300 16.64 -4.12 -2.23
N LEU A 301 16.20 -5.11 -1.45
CA LEU A 301 16.24 -5.07 0.01
C LEU A 301 17.68 -5.00 0.53
N ALA A 302 18.60 -5.78 -0.02
CA ALA A 302 20.00 -5.77 0.37
C ALA A 302 20.64 -4.39 0.14
N ASN A 303 20.34 -3.76 -1.00
CA ASN A 303 20.81 -2.40 -1.29
C ASN A 303 20.23 -1.37 -0.30
N LEU A 304 18.92 -1.39 -0.07
CA LEU A 304 18.25 -0.51 0.88
C LEU A 304 18.82 -0.69 2.31
N ALA A 305 18.99 -1.93 2.75
CA ALA A 305 19.48 -2.24 4.09
C ALA A 305 20.96 -1.86 4.25
N SER A 306 21.79 -2.07 3.23
CA SER A 306 23.19 -1.63 3.23
C SER A 306 23.30 -0.10 3.31
N ALA A 307 22.53 0.62 2.50
CA ALA A 307 22.52 2.09 2.53
C ALA A 307 22.01 2.63 3.88
N ALA A 308 21.02 1.99 4.50
CA ALA A 308 20.55 2.33 5.83
C ALA A 308 21.63 2.08 6.90
N ALA A 309 22.32 0.93 6.83
CA ALA A 309 23.40 0.59 7.74
C ALA A 309 24.55 1.59 7.65
N ASP A 310 24.99 1.95 6.45
CA ASP A 310 26.07 2.91 6.22
C ASP A 310 25.73 4.34 6.72
N SER A 311 24.45 4.69 6.75
CA SER A 311 23.95 5.95 7.32
C SER A 311 23.56 5.85 8.81
N HIS A 312 23.78 4.70 9.45
CA HIS A 312 23.32 4.38 10.81
C HIS A 312 21.81 4.61 11.00
N ALA A 313 21.04 4.44 9.95
CA ALA A 313 19.58 4.47 9.98
C ALA A 313 19.00 3.08 10.21
N VAL A 314 17.70 3.01 10.46
CA VAL A 314 16.92 1.78 10.40
C VAL A 314 16.08 1.77 9.14
N LEU A 315 16.09 0.65 8.40
CA LEU A 315 15.19 0.40 7.29
C LEU A 315 13.93 -0.29 7.79
N LEU A 316 12.78 0.21 7.40
CA LEU A 316 11.46 -0.38 7.66
C LEU A 316 10.75 -0.65 6.34
N SER A 317 10.24 -1.86 6.13
CA SER A 317 9.47 -2.17 4.91
C SER A 317 8.41 -3.24 5.20
N GLY A 318 7.54 -3.49 4.25
CA GLY A 318 6.57 -4.58 4.26
C GLY A 318 7.08 -5.79 3.50
N ALA A 319 6.61 -6.95 3.91
CA ALA A 319 6.94 -8.20 3.25
C ALA A 319 5.71 -9.09 3.12
N SER A 320 5.63 -9.80 2.00
CA SER A 320 4.62 -10.82 1.79
C SER A 320 4.87 -12.02 2.69
N GLU A 321 3.80 -12.62 3.19
CA GLU A 321 3.85 -13.88 3.91
C GLU A 321 4.45 -15.04 3.10
N ARG A 322 4.51 -14.89 1.77
CA ARG A 322 5.12 -15.86 0.86
C ARG A 322 6.61 -16.03 1.12
N ILE A 323 7.32 -14.99 1.58
CA ILE A 323 8.71 -15.06 2.04
C ILE A 323 8.88 -16.08 3.17
N ALA A 324 7.89 -16.20 4.06
CA ALA A 324 7.88 -17.21 5.12
C ALA A 324 7.43 -18.61 4.64
N GLY A 325 7.10 -18.75 3.36
CA GLY A 325 6.56 -19.99 2.79
C GLY A 325 5.05 -20.15 2.98
N CYS A 326 4.36 -19.11 3.44
CA CYS A 326 2.91 -19.10 3.59
C CYS A 326 2.26 -18.64 2.27
N PRO A 327 1.38 -19.45 1.64
CA PRO A 327 0.72 -19.01 0.41
C PRO A 327 -0.29 -17.90 0.64
N SER A 328 -0.92 -17.84 1.80
CA SER A 328 -1.83 -16.79 2.25
C SER A 328 -2.16 -16.98 3.72
N LEU A 329 -1.88 -16.00 4.55
CA LEU A 329 -2.24 -16.01 5.98
C LEU A 329 -3.74 -16.14 6.21
N VAL A 330 -4.55 -15.59 5.31
CA VAL A 330 -6.01 -15.62 5.41
C VAL A 330 -6.57 -17.00 5.09
N LYS A 331 -6.05 -17.66 4.04
CA LYS A 331 -6.55 -18.96 3.55
C LYS A 331 -5.90 -20.16 4.26
N VAL A 332 -4.64 -20.01 4.63
CA VAL A 332 -3.81 -21.08 5.23
C VAL A 332 -3.10 -20.54 6.49
N PRO A 333 -3.86 -20.25 7.55
CA PRO A 333 -3.30 -19.63 8.76
C PRO A 333 -2.45 -20.57 9.61
N ASP A 334 -2.40 -21.87 9.31
CA ASP A 334 -1.64 -22.85 10.08
C ASP A 334 -0.24 -23.09 9.47
N PRO A 335 0.86 -22.79 10.19
CA PRO A 335 2.21 -22.98 9.71
C PRO A 335 2.56 -24.43 9.32
N GLU A 336 1.85 -25.43 9.86
CA GLU A 336 2.05 -26.83 9.48
C GLU A 336 1.69 -27.10 8.00
N HIS A 337 0.84 -26.26 7.43
CA HIS A 337 0.41 -26.33 6.04
C HIS A 337 1.18 -25.41 5.09
N TRP A 338 2.19 -24.69 5.58
CA TRP A 338 3.06 -23.85 4.76
C TRP A 338 4.11 -24.72 4.09
N TYR A 339 4.07 -24.84 2.78
CA TYR A 339 4.92 -25.75 2.01
C TYR A 339 5.65 -25.11 0.82
N LEU A 340 5.39 -23.84 0.53
CA LEU A 340 6.18 -23.12 -0.45
C LEU A 340 7.63 -23.08 0.06
N HIS A 341 8.55 -23.79 -0.58
CA HIS A 341 9.99 -23.88 -0.26
C HIS A 341 10.42 -24.98 0.73
N ARG A 342 9.56 -25.95 1.11
CA ARG A 342 10.00 -27.05 1.99
C ARG A 342 10.91 -28.08 1.31
N GLU A 343 10.84 -28.21 -0.01
CA GLU A 343 11.48 -29.33 -0.73
C GLU A 343 12.44 -28.91 -1.85
N VAL A 344 12.55 -27.62 -2.18
CA VAL A 344 13.44 -27.14 -3.25
C VAL A 344 14.22 -25.93 -2.74
N GLU A 345 15.55 -26.04 -2.72
CA GLU A 345 16.42 -24.87 -2.63
C GLU A 345 16.22 -24.04 -3.89
N SER A 346 15.34 -23.02 -3.80
CA SER A 346 15.15 -22.05 -4.87
C SER A 346 16.22 -20.96 -4.76
N ASP A 347 16.53 -20.30 -5.87
CA ASP A 347 17.46 -19.16 -5.90
C ASP A 347 17.02 -18.09 -4.89
N PHE A 348 15.72 -17.86 -4.75
CA PHE A 348 15.16 -16.98 -3.73
C PHE A 348 15.54 -17.43 -2.31
N THR A 349 15.37 -18.71 -1.97
CA THR A 349 15.64 -19.22 -0.61
C THR A 349 17.12 -19.06 -0.24
N LEU A 350 18.00 -19.36 -1.18
CA LEU A 350 19.46 -19.20 -1.00
C LEU A 350 19.82 -17.73 -0.82
N MET A 351 19.27 -16.85 -1.66
CA MET A 351 19.51 -15.42 -1.56
C MET A 351 18.93 -14.83 -0.25
N TRP A 352 17.72 -15.26 0.14
CA TRP A 352 17.09 -14.83 1.39
C TRP A 352 17.93 -15.19 2.62
N GLN A 353 18.50 -16.40 2.65
CA GLN A 353 19.42 -16.79 3.72
C GLN A 353 20.69 -15.94 3.70
N ALA A 354 21.31 -15.77 2.54
CA ALA A 354 22.54 -15.01 2.39
C ALA A 354 22.41 -13.55 2.85
N ILE A 355 21.32 -12.86 2.51
CA ILE A 355 21.12 -11.47 2.95
C ILE A 355 20.86 -11.35 4.44
N ARG A 356 20.22 -12.34 5.07
CA ARG A 356 19.93 -12.37 6.50
C ARG A 356 21.17 -12.63 7.37
N GLU A 357 22.24 -13.20 6.81
CA GLU A 357 23.53 -13.45 7.47
C GLU A 357 24.47 -12.24 7.39
N GLN A 358 24.12 -11.20 6.64
CA GLN A 358 24.94 -9.99 6.51
C GLN A 358 24.72 -9.03 7.69
N ASP A 359 25.75 -8.27 8.06
CA ASP A 359 25.70 -7.31 9.17
C ASP A 359 24.62 -6.24 8.96
N TYR A 360 24.39 -5.77 7.73
CA TYR A 360 23.36 -4.79 7.42
C TYR A 360 21.93 -5.29 7.70
N SER A 361 21.71 -6.59 7.78
CA SER A 361 20.40 -7.18 8.08
C SER A 361 19.89 -6.79 9.48
N GLN A 362 20.80 -6.44 10.40
CA GLN A 362 20.44 -5.92 11.73
C GLN A 362 19.84 -4.51 11.66
N HIS A 363 20.05 -3.77 10.57
CA HIS A 363 19.46 -2.45 10.35
C HIS A 363 18.10 -2.50 9.64
N ALA A 364 17.57 -3.68 9.31
CA ALA A 364 16.33 -3.84 8.58
C ALA A 364 15.27 -4.60 9.40
N LEU A 365 14.05 -4.06 9.39
CA LEU A 365 12.85 -4.67 9.97
C LEU A 365 11.76 -4.78 8.90
N LEU A 366 11.25 -5.99 8.69
CA LEU A 366 10.22 -6.28 7.70
C LEU A 366 8.93 -6.68 8.39
N THR A 367 7.85 -5.98 8.09
CA THR A 367 6.54 -6.19 8.72
C THR A 367 5.64 -7.13 7.91
N CYS A 368 4.88 -7.97 8.61
CA CYS A 368 3.84 -8.84 8.06
C CYS A 368 2.82 -9.17 9.17
N PRO A 369 1.51 -9.18 8.91
CA PRO A 369 0.80 -8.78 7.70
C PRO A 369 0.64 -7.26 7.57
N ARG A 370 -0.15 -6.83 6.57
CA ARG A 370 -0.57 -5.45 6.36
C ARG A 370 -1.67 -5.06 7.36
N PHE A 371 -2.01 -3.77 7.44
CA PHE A 371 -3.10 -3.27 8.28
C PHE A 371 -4.11 -2.46 7.47
N MET A 372 -5.33 -2.33 7.98
CA MET A 372 -6.40 -1.59 7.31
C MET A 372 -6.17 -0.09 7.44
N LEU A 373 -6.12 0.62 6.31
CA LEU A 373 -5.90 2.07 6.25
C LEU A 373 -7.20 2.87 6.32
N ARG A 374 -8.29 2.34 5.79
CA ARG A 374 -9.63 2.95 5.86
C ARG A 374 -10.73 1.90 5.93
N MET A 375 -11.87 2.35 6.37
CA MET A 375 -13.11 1.58 6.23
C MET A 375 -13.50 1.49 4.74
N PRO A 376 -14.12 0.38 4.30
CA PRO A 376 -14.72 0.32 2.99
C PRO A 376 -15.82 1.38 2.86
N TYR A 377 -16.01 1.90 1.64
CA TYR A 377 -17.09 2.84 1.36
C TYR A 377 -18.44 2.13 1.33
N GLY A 378 -19.46 2.76 1.91
CA GLY A 378 -20.81 2.24 1.98
C GLY A 378 -21.70 3.02 2.93
N GLU A 379 -23.01 2.79 2.86
CA GLU A 379 -24.02 3.53 3.64
C GLU A 379 -23.74 3.54 5.16
N LYS A 380 -23.21 2.41 5.68
CA LYS A 380 -22.98 2.23 7.13
C LYS A 380 -21.57 2.59 7.58
N THR A 381 -20.69 2.91 6.70
CA THR A 381 -19.27 3.17 6.98
C THR A 381 -18.89 4.57 6.51
N SER A 382 -18.31 4.70 5.34
CA SER A 382 -17.99 5.97 4.70
C SER A 382 -18.92 6.14 3.50
N SER A 383 -19.98 6.95 3.66
CA SER A 383 -21.01 7.12 2.64
C SER A 383 -20.48 7.82 1.40
N VAL A 384 -20.97 7.38 0.23
CA VAL A 384 -20.79 8.03 -1.06
C VAL A 384 -22.08 8.79 -1.35
N GLU A 385 -21.97 10.08 -1.69
CA GLU A 385 -23.15 10.95 -1.87
C GLU A 385 -23.66 10.95 -3.31
N ALA A 386 -22.76 10.78 -4.29
CA ALA A 386 -23.08 10.90 -5.70
C ALA A 386 -23.94 9.72 -6.23
N LEU A 387 -23.81 8.54 -5.63
CA LEU A 387 -24.58 7.35 -5.99
C LEU A 387 -24.72 6.38 -4.81
N ALA A 388 -25.72 5.49 -4.86
CA ALA A 388 -25.87 4.41 -3.90
C ALA A 388 -24.74 3.39 -4.13
N PHE A 389 -23.66 3.50 -3.36
CA PHE A 389 -22.44 2.72 -3.54
C PHE A 389 -22.11 1.88 -2.29
N GLU A 390 -21.86 0.61 -2.53
CA GLU A 390 -21.27 -0.32 -1.57
C GLU A 390 -19.99 -0.88 -2.17
N GLU A 391 -18.84 -0.57 -1.57
CA GLU A 391 -17.54 -1.04 -2.05
C GLU A 391 -17.45 -2.57 -1.97
N LEU A 392 -18.00 -3.14 -0.89
CA LEU A 392 -18.04 -4.58 -0.68
C LEU A 392 -19.41 -5.14 -1.10
N PRO A 393 -19.58 -5.65 -2.32
CA PRO A 393 -20.85 -6.21 -2.76
C PRO A 393 -21.20 -7.53 -2.04
N GLN A 394 -20.19 -8.20 -1.48
CA GLN A 394 -20.32 -9.37 -0.62
C GLN A 394 -19.49 -9.15 0.63
N ASP A 395 -20.09 -9.36 1.78
CA ASP A 395 -19.43 -9.21 3.07
C ASP A 395 -18.19 -10.12 3.16
N GLY A 396 -17.10 -9.57 3.66
CA GLY A 396 -15.89 -10.33 4.00
C GLY A 396 -14.87 -10.57 2.88
N GLN A 397 -15.06 -10.03 1.67
CA GLN A 397 -14.04 -10.12 0.60
C GLN A 397 -12.74 -9.42 1.06
N HIS A 398 -11.70 -10.23 1.25
CA HIS A 398 -10.43 -9.77 1.84
C HIS A 398 -9.69 -8.77 0.94
N ASP A 399 -9.65 -9.06 -0.36
CA ASP A 399 -8.85 -8.30 -1.33
C ASP A 399 -9.47 -6.94 -1.68
N TYR A 400 -10.73 -6.68 -1.26
CA TYR A 400 -11.42 -5.41 -1.48
C TYR A 400 -11.15 -4.36 -0.40
N TYR A 401 -10.53 -4.74 0.72
CA TYR A 401 -10.11 -3.77 1.73
C TYR A 401 -8.82 -3.07 1.29
N LEU A 402 -8.69 -1.80 1.64
CA LEU A 402 -7.45 -1.07 1.46
C LEU A 402 -6.47 -1.44 2.58
N TRP A 403 -5.47 -2.22 2.22
CA TRP A 403 -4.41 -2.65 3.11
C TRP A 403 -3.16 -1.79 2.95
N GLY A 404 -2.63 -1.29 4.05
CA GLY A 404 -1.36 -0.54 4.10
C GLY A 404 -0.23 -1.36 4.67
N ASN A 405 0.97 -0.95 4.33
CA ASN A 405 2.21 -1.52 4.82
C ASN A 405 2.32 -1.35 6.35
N GLY A 406 2.62 -2.43 7.06
CA GLY A 406 2.80 -2.39 8.50
C GLY A 406 3.96 -1.52 8.99
N ALA A 407 4.92 -1.21 8.11
CA ALA A 407 6.03 -0.32 8.40
C ALA A 407 5.57 1.09 8.81
N TRP A 408 4.43 1.58 8.33
CA TRP A 408 3.82 2.84 8.78
C TRP A 408 3.59 2.86 10.29
N LEU A 409 3.12 1.74 10.85
CA LEU A 409 2.87 1.61 12.29
C LEU A 409 4.17 1.70 13.10
N ILE A 410 5.23 1.03 12.64
CA ILE A 410 6.55 1.05 13.29
C ILE A 410 7.16 2.44 13.19
N THR A 411 7.05 3.09 12.03
CA THR A 411 7.55 4.46 11.81
C THR A 411 6.91 5.44 12.79
N ALA A 412 5.59 5.37 12.99
CA ALA A 412 4.88 6.18 13.98
C ALA A 412 5.37 5.91 15.40
N GLN A 413 5.59 4.64 15.75
CA GLN A 413 6.10 4.28 17.08
C GLN A 413 7.51 4.81 17.33
N LEU A 414 8.42 4.72 16.35
CA LEU A 414 9.78 5.23 16.47
C LEU A 414 9.81 6.75 16.58
N GLY A 415 8.99 7.46 15.79
CA GLY A 415 8.88 8.92 15.89
C GLY A 415 8.33 9.37 17.24
N ASN A 416 7.29 8.70 17.76
CA ASN A 416 6.74 8.98 19.09
C ASN A 416 7.71 8.59 20.23
N TYR A 417 8.44 7.49 20.07
CA TYR A 417 9.51 7.10 21.00
C TYR A 417 10.56 8.21 21.10
N PHE A 418 11.03 8.72 19.96
CA PHE A 418 12.00 9.81 19.92
C PHE A 418 11.45 11.10 20.56
N SER A 419 10.20 11.46 20.27
CA SER A 419 9.55 12.66 20.84
C SER A 419 9.44 12.59 22.37
N GLY A 420 9.37 11.39 22.95
CA GLY A 420 9.27 11.16 24.38
C GLY A 420 10.55 11.38 25.19
N GLY A 421 11.74 11.43 24.55
CA GLY A 421 13.01 11.56 25.27
C GLY A 421 14.26 11.43 24.40
N GLY A 422 14.13 11.59 23.08
CA GLY A 422 15.22 11.34 22.13
C GLY A 422 15.53 9.83 22.01
N TRP A 423 16.67 9.50 21.42
CA TRP A 423 17.17 8.12 21.35
C TRP A 423 17.81 7.71 22.70
N SER A 424 17.02 7.64 23.78
CA SER A 424 17.50 7.36 25.12
C SER A 424 16.74 6.22 25.79
N GLU A 425 17.37 5.56 26.78
CA GLU A 425 16.75 4.49 27.58
C GLU A 425 15.54 4.98 28.42
N GLU A 426 15.39 6.29 28.61
CA GLU A 426 14.28 6.88 29.36
C GLU A 426 12.98 6.99 28.54
N ALA A 427 13.07 6.89 27.21
CA ALA A 427 11.91 6.94 26.34
C ALA A 427 11.07 5.65 26.47
N THR A 428 9.75 5.80 26.46
CA THR A 428 8.82 4.68 26.63
C THR A 428 8.32 4.21 25.26
N TYR A 429 8.61 2.98 24.91
CA TYR A 429 8.06 2.32 23.74
C TYR A 429 6.62 1.83 24.01
N SER A 430 5.67 2.27 23.21
CA SER A 430 4.30 1.78 23.27
C SER A 430 4.12 0.56 22.37
N SER A 431 3.89 -0.60 22.97
CA SER A 431 3.65 -1.83 22.20
C SER A 431 2.27 -1.90 21.53
N LYS A 432 1.34 -0.99 21.87
CA LYS A 432 -0.03 -1.00 21.36
C LYS A 432 -0.34 0.27 20.58
N ILE A 433 -0.91 0.08 19.37
CA ILE A 433 -1.45 1.16 18.53
C ILE A 433 -2.97 0.99 18.48
N THR A 434 -3.70 2.07 18.74
CA THR A 434 -5.17 2.12 18.81
C THR A 434 -5.74 3.05 17.75
N GLN A 435 -7.08 3.08 17.65
CA GLN A 435 -7.81 3.95 16.70
C GLN A 435 -7.54 3.59 15.23
N LEU A 436 -7.31 2.32 14.96
CA LEU A 436 -7.23 1.80 13.60
C LEU A 436 -8.64 1.52 13.06
N PRO A 437 -8.85 1.56 11.75
CA PRO A 437 -10.12 1.20 11.16
C PRO A 437 -10.55 -0.22 11.57
N LEU A 438 -11.82 -0.37 12.00
CA LEU A 438 -12.40 -1.63 12.45
C LEU A 438 -13.74 -1.84 11.76
N HIS A 439 -13.80 -2.74 10.80
CA HIS A 439 -15.03 -3.02 10.06
C HIS A 439 -15.83 -4.16 10.71
N VAL A 440 -17.10 -3.87 11.00
CA VAL A 440 -18.08 -4.85 11.49
C VAL A 440 -19.07 -5.13 10.37
N TYR A 441 -19.12 -6.37 9.91
CA TYR A 441 -20.00 -6.81 8.84
C TYR A 441 -20.90 -7.99 9.29
N LYS A 442 -21.89 -8.34 8.48
CA LYS A 442 -22.76 -9.48 8.73
C LYS A 442 -22.40 -10.63 7.80
N GLU A 443 -22.15 -11.79 8.37
CA GLU A 443 -21.93 -13.03 7.63
C GLU A 443 -22.92 -14.07 8.10
N HIS A 444 -23.75 -14.59 7.22
CA HIS A 444 -24.81 -15.57 7.56
C HIS A 444 -25.74 -15.14 8.73
N GLY A 445 -25.95 -13.81 8.86
CA GLY A 445 -26.80 -13.24 9.92
C GLY A 445 -26.08 -12.96 11.25
N GLU A 446 -24.84 -13.41 11.42
CA GLU A 446 -23.98 -13.11 12.57
C GLU A 446 -23.10 -11.89 12.32
N SER A 447 -22.87 -11.07 13.36
CA SER A 447 -21.91 -9.98 13.28
C SER A 447 -20.49 -10.51 13.36
N ARG A 448 -19.68 -10.15 12.39
CA ARG A 448 -18.25 -10.46 12.30
C ARG A 448 -17.43 -9.18 12.34
N VAL A 449 -16.23 -9.27 12.87
CA VAL A 449 -15.26 -8.17 12.91
C VAL A 449 -14.08 -8.52 12.02
N LYS A 450 -13.76 -7.64 11.07
CA LYS A 450 -12.54 -7.76 10.27
C LYS A 450 -11.36 -7.31 11.13
N PRO A 451 -10.34 -8.15 11.33
CA PRO A 451 -9.15 -7.74 12.10
C PRO A 451 -8.44 -6.56 11.47
N CYS A 452 -7.92 -5.61 12.28
CA CYS A 452 -7.20 -4.43 11.79
C CYS A 452 -5.94 -4.79 11.00
N ALA A 453 -5.28 -5.93 11.31
CA ALA A 453 -4.11 -6.44 10.59
C ALA A 453 -4.44 -7.80 9.97
N GLU A 454 -5.18 -7.79 8.88
CA GLU A 454 -5.60 -8.91 8.01
C GLU A 454 -6.21 -10.12 8.74
N ILE A 455 -5.55 -10.65 9.78
CA ILE A 455 -5.97 -11.85 10.51
C ILE A 455 -5.88 -11.70 12.03
N ASN A 456 -6.61 -12.55 12.75
CA ASN A 456 -6.38 -12.79 14.18
C ASN A 456 -5.26 -13.83 14.34
N MET A 457 -4.03 -13.35 14.49
CA MET A 457 -2.82 -14.16 14.47
C MET A 457 -2.61 -14.95 15.78
N LEU A 458 -2.41 -16.26 15.66
CA LEU A 458 -2.02 -17.12 16.76
C LEU A 458 -0.50 -17.02 17.04
N ASP A 459 -0.09 -17.34 18.27
CA ASP A 459 1.32 -17.28 18.69
C ASP A 459 2.25 -18.12 17.81
N ARG A 460 1.82 -19.35 17.41
CA ARG A 460 2.58 -20.20 16.50
C ARG A 460 2.85 -19.59 15.13
N VAL A 461 1.88 -18.81 14.62
CA VAL A 461 2.02 -18.10 13.34
C VAL A 461 3.01 -16.96 13.50
N ALA A 462 2.89 -16.19 14.58
CA ALA A 462 3.82 -15.12 14.89
C ALA A 462 5.25 -15.61 15.05
N SER A 463 5.46 -16.76 15.72
CA SER A 463 6.79 -17.39 15.83
C SER A 463 7.32 -17.83 14.48
N ALA A 464 6.50 -18.49 13.66
CA ALA A 464 6.92 -18.94 12.33
C ALA A 464 7.33 -17.79 11.39
N LEU A 465 6.66 -16.64 11.49
CA LEU A 465 7.04 -15.42 10.75
C LEU A 465 8.40 -14.89 11.24
N ARG A 466 8.60 -14.78 12.58
CA ARG A 466 9.89 -14.32 13.15
C ARG A 466 11.06 -15.21 12.77
N ASP A 467 10.89 -16.52 12.80
CA ASP A 467 11.92 -17.48 12.41
C ASP A 467 12.40 -17.24 10.96
N LYS A 468 11.54 -16.65 10.14
CA LYS A 468 11.82 -16.25 8.76
C LYS A 468 12.25 -14.78 8.59
N GLY A 469 12.45 -14.06 9.69
CA GLY A 469 12.89 -12.65 9.67
C GLY A 469 11.77 -11.65 9.40
N LEU A 470 10.50 -12.05 9.56
CA LEU A 470 9.34 -11.17 9.41
C LEU A 470 8.77 -10.78 10.77
N MET A 471 8.62 -9.49 11.00
CA MET A 471 8.06 -8.94 12.23
C MET A 471 6.52 -9.03 12.20
N PRO A 472 5.90 -9.83 13.10
CA PRO A 472 4.45 -10.01 13.10
C PRO A 472 3.71 -8.82 13.71
N ILE A 473 2.75 -8.26 12.97
CA ILE A 473 1.78 -7.29 13.46
C ILE A 473 0.52 -8.06 13.89
N ARG A 474 0.11 -7.92 15.14
CA ARG A 474 -0.97 -8.72 15.71
C ARG A 474 -2.19 -7.87 16.01
N SER A 475 -3.32 -8.16 15.37
CA SER A 475 -4.62 -7.59 15.76
C SER A 475 -5.00 -8.02 17.15
N VAL A 476 -5.53 -7.09 17.93
CA VAL A 476 -6.23 -7.43 19.18
C VAL A 476 -7.66 -7.78 18.81
N ARG A 477 -8.08 -8.97 19.22
CA ARG A 477 -9.38 -9.51 18.84
C ARG A 477 -10.52 -8.56 19.22
N ASP A 478 -11.40 -8.28 18.25
CA ASP A 478 -12.58 -7.43 18.38
C ASP A 478 -12.27 -5.99 18.89
N GLN A 479 -11.04 -5.49 18.65
CA GLN A 479 -10.61 -4.14 18.98
C GLN A 479 -10.00 -3.43 17.78
N ASP A 480 -10.07 -2.11 17.81
CA ASP A 480 -9.47 -1.17 16.86
C ASP A 480 -7.95 -1.00 17.06
N SER A 481 -7.26 -2.07 17.36
CA SER A 481 -5.86 -1.99 17.80
C SER A 481 -5.03 -3.17 17.36
N VAL A 482 -3.72 -2.90 17.25
CA VAL A 482 -2.66 -3.89 17.02
C VAL A 482 -1.64 -3.85 18.14
N VAL A 483 -0.91 -4.95 18.32
CA VAL A 483 0.19 -5.08 19.27
C VAL A 483 1.46 -5.49 18.54
N ILE A 484 2.53 -4.77 18.85
CA ILE A 484 3.89 -4.99 18.37
C ILE A 484 4.78 -4.99 19.61
N PRO A 485 5.02 -6.14 20.25
CA PRO A 485 5.61 -6.19 21.59
C PRO A 485 7.10 -5.84 21.59
N THR A 486 7.83 -6.16 20.51
CA THR A 486 9.27 -5.95 20.35
C THR A 486 9.56 -5.57 18.92
N LEU A 487 10.65 -4.81 18.70
CA LEU A 487 11.18 -4.57 17.35
C LEU A 487 12.37 -5.51 17.15
N GLU A 488 12.26 -6.36 16.15
CA GLU A 488 13.27 -7.36 15.83
C GLU A 488 13.77 -7.17 14.40
N SER A 489 15.07 -7.33 14.20
CA SER A 489 15.70 -7.27 12.89
C SER A 489 15.34 -8.50 12.05
N MET A 490 15.55 -8.41 10.73
CA MET A 490 15.42 -9.56 9.84
C MET A 490 16.60 -10.53 9.93
N SER A 491 17.66 -10.20 10.67
CA SER A 491 18.89 -11.00 10.76
C SER A 491 18.63 -12.41 11.29
N SER A 492 19.38 -13.38 10.75
CA SER A 492 19.40 -14.77 11.26
C SER A 492 20.34 -14.96 12.45
N GLU A 493 21.31 -14.06 12.63
CA GLU A 493 22.31 -14.15 13.69
C GLU A 493 21.89 -13.43 14.96
N SER A 494 21.18 -12.31 14.84
CA SER A 494 20.76 -11.49 15.98
C SER A 494 19.39 -10.87 15.75
N SER A 495 18.48 -11.03 16.69
CA SER A 495 17.17 -10.33 16.66
C SER A 495 17.28 -8.85 17.04
N GLU A 496 18.47 -8.38 17.47
CA GLU A 496 18.69 -6.97 17.83
C GLU A 496 18.56 -6.09 16.61
N LEU A 497 17.66 -5.09 16.68
CA LEU A 497 17.50 -4.07 15.65
C LEU A 497 18.47 -2.92 15.93
N LEU A 498 19.35 -2.65 14.97
CA LEU A 498 20.29 -1.52 15.03
C LEU A 498 19.69 -0.29 14.34
N GLY A 499 20.11 0.89 14.82
CA GLY A 499 19.64 2.17 14.31
C GLY A 499 20.30 3.32 15.03
N PRO A 500 19.74 4.55 14.96
CA PRO A 500 20.34 5.75 15.58
C PRO A 500 20.56 5.62 17.09
N TRP A 501 19.79 4.77 17.76
CA TRP A 501 19.96 4.47 19.20
C TRP A 501 21.21 3.63 19.50
N SER A 502 21.79 2.98 18.50
CA SER A 502 22.98 2.14 18.68
C SER A 502 24.28 2.95 18.83
N GLU A 503 24.30 4.20 18.35
CA GLU A 503 25.43 5.13 18.52
C GLU A 503 25.53 5.72 19.94
N VAL A 504 24.49 5.57 20.74
CA VAL A 504 24.43 6.07 22.13
C VAL A 504 25.12 5.11 23.11
N ARG A 505 25.70 4.03 22.61
CA ARG A 505 26.39 2.98 23.40
C ARG A 505 27.79 3.34 23.82
#